data_5a90a6759291e7dd295bd1c3781748bf
#
_entry.id   5a90a6759291e7dd295bd1c3781748bf
#
_cell.length_a   1.000
_cell.length_b   1.000
_cell.length_c   1.000
_cell.angle_alpha   90.00
_cell.angle_beta   90.00
_cell.angle_gamma   90.00
#
_symmetry.space_group_name_H-M   'P 1'
#
loop_
_entity.id
_entity.type
_entity.pdbx_description
1 polymer ?
#
loop_
_entity_poly.entity_id
_entity_poly.type
_entity_poly.pdbx_seq_one_letter_code
_entity_poly.pdbx_strand_id
1 'polypeptide(L)'
;MTDALNVFVRFALYVDLMLLFGLPLFVLYAPKEIAWHSAGGWPLRRMLATFAVAGVGLSVVGLVVVCAAMAGMPLMGVDRATVEMVVTQTPVGAAWQLRLVALTIAFAASLALPPRGSRALMAVIALASGAALASLAWSGHGAAGEGQVGTIQLTAAITHLLAAGVWVGALAAFGMLLWQSPARRSPDHIGLTHRALERFSSVGTLSVAALVGTGLVNSFLLVGFANLPTLPATLYGQLLIAKLVLFVAMLVLAAANRFRLTPALAIGEGDHSAEVGALRRTLALEIGAATAILALVAWLGTLAPPMASS
;
A
#
# COMPACT_ATOMS: atom_id res chain seq x y z
N MET A 1 -1.22 -22.42 -12.98
CA MET A 1 -0.60 -21.26 -13.65
C MET A 1 -1.44 -19.99 -13.46
N THR A 2 -2.77 -20.04 -13.59
CA THR A 2 -3.72 -18.94 -13.33
C THR A 2 -3.61 -18.38 -11.91
N ASP A 3 -3.48 -19.21 -10.89
CA ASP A 3 -3.42 -18.76 -9.48
C ASP A 3 -2.15 -17.97 -9.18
N ALA A 4 -0.99 -18.42 -9.67
CA ALA A 4 0.27 -17.69 -9.47
C ALA A 4 0.25 -16.32 -10.17
N LEU A 5 -0.34 -16.23 -11.36
CA LEU A 5 -0.52 -14.96 -12.07
C LEU A 5 -1.47 -14.05 -11.30
N ASN A 6 -2.58 -14.56 -10.77
CA ASN A 6 -3.52 -13.79 -9.96
C ASN A 6 -2.84 -13.21 -8.71
N VAL A 7 -2.08 -14.04 -7.97
CA VAL A 7 -1.31 -13.58 -6.80
C VAL A 7 -0.31 -12.49 -7.21
N PHE A 8 0.43 -12.68 -8.31
CA PHE A 8 1.41 -11.71 -8.79
C PHE A 8 0.75 -10.37 -9.18
N VAL A 9 -0.33 -10.41 -9.96
CA VAL A 9 -1.04 -9.20 -10.39
C VAL A 9 -1.62 -8.44 -9.19
N ARG A 10 -2.20 -9.15 -8.22
CA ARG A 10 -2.70 -8.53 -6.97
C ARG A 10 -1.57 -7.89 -6.17
N PHE A 11 -0.46 -8.59 -5.99
CA PHE A 11 0.73 -8.06 -5.31
C PHE A 11 1.24 -6.80 -6.01
N ALA A 12 1.41 -6.85 -7.32
CA ALA A 12 1.89 -5.73 -8.12
C ALA A 12 0.95 -4.52 -8.03
N LEU A 13 -0.38 -4.73 -8.09
CA LEU A 13 -1.37 -3.68 -7.91
C LEU A 13 -1.33 -3.06 -6.51
N TYR A 14 -1.16 -3.87 -5.45
CA TYR A 14 -1.02 -3.33 -4.10
C TYR A 14 0.22 -2.44 -3.99
N VAL A 15 1.38 -2.92 -4.44
CA VAL A 15 2.63 -2.16 -4.39
C VAL A 15 2.50 -0.87 -5.20
N ASP A 16 2.06 -0.96 -6.44
CA ASP A 16 1.94 0.16 -7.37
C ASP A 16 1.02 1.25 -6.83
N LEU A 17 -0.23 0.89 -6.47
CA LEU A 17 -1.22 1.86 -6.03
C LEU A 17 -0.90 2.43 -4.63
N MET A 18 -0.29 1.66 -3.73
CA MET A 18 0.15 2.16 -2.42
C MET A 18 1.30 3.16 -2.56
N LEU A 19 2.23 2.94 -3.49
CA LEU A 19 3.30 3.89 -3.77
C LEU A 19 2.77 5.14 -4.48
N LEU A 20 1.88 4.97 -5.47
CA LEU A 20 1.26 6.10 -6.19
C LEU A 20 0.42 6.98 -5.26
N PHE A 21 -0.24 6.40 -4.24
CA PHE A 21 -0.99 7.12 -3.22
C PHE A 21 -0.09 7.71 -2.12
N GLY A 22 0.76 6.88 -1.54
CA GLY A 22 1.47 7.21 -0.32
C GLY A 22 2.61 8.22 -0.52
N LEU A 23 3.29 8.21 -1.68
CA LEU A 23 4.38 9.15 -1.97
C LEU A 23 3.87 10.61 -2.08
N PRO A 24 2.86 10.96 -2.89
CA PRO A 24 2.34 12.32 -2.92
C PRO A 24 1.72 12.74 -1.59
N LEU A 25 1.09 11.80 -0.87
CA LEU A 25 0.58 12.08 0.47
C LEU A 25 1.72 12.42 1.45
N PHE A 26 2.84 11.67 1.43
CA PHE A 26 4.03 12.00 2.21
C PHE A 26 4.54 13.41 1.91
N VAL A 27 4.58 13.82 0.63
CA VAL A 27 4.96 15.20 0.23
C VAL A 27 4.06 16.24 0.89
N LEU A 28 2.79 15.96 1.08
CA LEU A 28 1.83 16.93 1.62
C LEU A 28 2.04 17.21 3.12
N TYR A 29 2.47 16.23 3.92
CA TYR A 29 2.71 16.41 5.35
C TYR A 29 4.19 16.58 5.72
N ALA A 30 5.14 16.18 4.84
CA ALA A 30 6.57 16.36 5.08
C ALA A 30 6.99 17.83 5.17
N PRO A 31 8.15 18.14 5.75
CA PRO A 31 8.73 19.48 5.72
C PRO A 31 8.86 19.99 4.28
N LYS A 32 8.52 21.29 4.08
CA LYS A 32 8.56 21.90 2.73
C LYS A 32 9.97 21.99 2.15
N GLU A 33 10.96 21.98 3.02
CA GLU A 33 12.39 22.04 2.70
C GLU A 33 12.92 20.74 2.11
N ILE A 34 12.17 19.62 2.23
CA ILE A 34 12.50 18.38 1.52
C ILE A 34 12.30 18.64 0.02
N ALA A 35 13.36 19.12 -0.60
CA ALA A 35 13.38 19.37 -2.04
C ALA A 35 13.28 18.02 -2.78
N TRP A 36 12.14 17.75 -3.34
CA TRP A 36 11.83 16.52 -4.09
C TRP A 36 12.73 16.31 -5.31
N HIS A 37 13.43 17.36 -5.73
CA HIS A 37 14.48 17.34 -6.74
C HIS A 37 15.74 16.61 -6.25
N SER A 38 15.89 16.48 -4.92
CA SER A 38 17.07 15.88 -4.28
C SER A 38 16.89 14.41 -3.92
N ALA A 39 15.67 13.88 -3.96
CA ALA A 39 15.40 12.49 -3.62
C ALA A 39 15.90 11.55 -4.70
N GLY A 40 17.17 11.19 -4.63
CA GLY A 40 17.74 10.07 -5.38
C GLY A 40 17.95 10.27 -6.88
N GLY A 41 17.76 11.47 -7.44
CA GLY A 41 17.99 11.74 -8.88
C GLY A 41 16.87 11.29 -9.81
N TRP A 42 15.81 10.67 -9.29
CA TRP A 42 14.60 10.35 -10.06
C TRP A 42 13.61 11.49 -9.91
N PRO A 43 13.19 12.16 -10.98
CA PRO A 43 12.16 13.19 -10.87
C PRO A 43 10.84 12.52 -10.44
N LEU A 44 10.35 12.89 -9.26
CA LEU A 44 9.12 12.37 -8.68
C LEU A 44 7.95 12.36 -9.69
N ARG A 45 7.89 13.40 -10.54
CA ARG A 45 6.95 13.49 -11.66
C ARG A 45 6.97 12.24 -12.55
N ARG A 46 8.17 11.80 -13.00
CA ARG A 46 8.29 10.62 -13.89
C ARG A 46 7.89 9.35 -13.16
N MET A 47 8.30 9.23 -11.91
CA MET A 47 7.97 8.07 -11.08
C MET A 47 6.47 7.93 -10.87
N LEU A 48 5.76 9.00 -10.51
CA LEU A 48 4.30 8.98 -10.35
C LEU A 48 3.58 8.69 -11.68
N ALA A 49 4.04 9.28 -12.80
CA ALA A 49 3.50 8.98 -14.11
C ALA A 49 3.72 7.51 -14.50
N THR A 50 4.89 6.93 -14.21
CA THR A 50 5.20 5.52 -14.47
C THR A 50 4.29 4.60 -13.66
N PHE A 51 4.09 4.87 -12.36
CA PHE A 51 3.15 4.11 -11.54
C PHE A 51 1.72 4.21 -12.07
N ALA A 52 1.26 5.39 -12.46
CA ALA A 52 -0.09 5.54 -13.01
C ALA A 52 -0.29 4.71 -14.29
N VAL A 53 0.70 4.68 -15.20
CA VAL A 53 0.67 3.84 -16.42
C VAL A 53 0.75 2.35 -16.08
N ALA A 54 1.65 1.96 -15.17
CA ALA A 54 1.77 0.57 -14.72
C ALA A 54 0.47 0.10 -14.06
N GLY A 55 -0.14 0.94 -13.22
CA GLY A 55 -1.44 0.68 -12.59
C GLY A 55 -2.57 0.44 -13.60
N VAL A 56 -2.60 1.19 -14.72
CA VAL A 56 -3.54 0.94 -15.82
C VAL A 56 -3.28 -0.43 -16.44
N GLY A 57 -2.04 -0.74 -16.82
CA GLY A 57 -1.68 -2.02 -17.41
C GLY A 57 -2.02 -3.21 -16.50
N LEU A 58 -1.63 -3.10 -15.22
CA LEU A 58 -1.94 -4.12 -14.21
C LEU A 58 -3.45 -4.27 -13.97
N SER A 59 -4.22 -3.17 -14.04
CA SER A 59 -5.68 -3.21 -13.90
C SER A 59 -6.35 -3.91 -15.08
N VAL A 60 -5.84 -3.74 -16.30
CA VAL A 60 -6.33 -4.45 -17.49
C VAL A 60 -6.06 -5.94 -17.38
N VAL A 61 -4.82 -6.33 -17.05
CA VAL A 61 -4.47 -7.74 -16.82
C VAL A 61 -5.30 -8.34 -15.69
N GLY A 62 -5.47 -7.59 -14.59
CA GLY A 62 -6.29 -8.01 -13.44
C GLY A 62 -7.75 -8.25 -13.80
N LEU A 63 -8.33 -7.42 -14.70
CA LEU A 63 -9.70 -7.64 -15.17
C LEU A 63 -9.83 -8.98 -15.93
N VAL A 64 -8.90 -9.26 -16.86
CA VAL A 64 -8.91 -10.53 -17.61
C VAL A 64 -8.80 -11.72 -16.66
N VAL A 65 -7.93 -11.65 -15.65
CA VAL A 65 -7.79 -12.69 -14.62
C VAL A 65 -9.09 -12.89 -13.83
N VAL A 66 -9.77 -11.80 -13.45
CA VAL A 66 -11.07 -11.88 -12.75
C VAL A 66 -12.15 -12.46 -13.65
N CYS A 67 -12.24 -12.04 -14.91
CA CYS A 67 -13.19 -12.59 -15.89
C CYS A 67 -12.99 -14.11 -16.07
N ALA A 68 -11.74 -14.55 -16.25
CA ALA A 68 -11.39 -15.96 -16.37
C ALA A 68 -11.82 -16.78 -15.12
N ALA A 69 -11.55 -16.23 -13.92
CA ALA A 69 -11.92 -16.88 -12.67
C ALA A 69 -13.44 -16.97 -12.48
N MET A 70 -14.18 -15.89 -12.78
CA MET A 70 -15.65 -15.86 -12.66
C MET A 70 -16.34 -16.80 -13.66
N ALA A 71 -15.80 -16.91 -14.88
CA ALA A 71 -16.33 -17.79 -15.92
C ALA A 71 -15.85 -19.23 -15.82
N GLY A 72 -14.90 -19.55 -14.93
CA GLY A 72 -14.29 -20.89 -14.84
C GLY A 72 -13.51 -21.29 -16.09
N MET A 73 -13.00 -20.31 -16.86
CA MET A 73 -12.34 -20.51 -18.14
C MET A 73 -10.82 -20.25 -18.05
N PRO A 74 -10.01 -20.84 -18.96
CA PRO A 74 -8.63 -20.43 -19.10
C PRO A 74 -8.54 -18.98 -19.61
N LEU A 75 -7.42 -18.28 -19.29
CA LEU A 75 -7.23 -16.87 -19.67
C LEU A 75 -7.46 -16.57 -21.15
N MET A 76 -7.02 -17.47 -22.03
CA MET A 76 -7.19 -17.35 -23.49
C MET A 76 -8.62 -17.64 -23.97
N GLY A 77 -9.48 -18.16 -23.10
CA GLY A 77 -10.88 -18.44 -23.40
C GLY A 77 -11.84 -17.29 -23.06
N VAL A 78 -11.34 -16.23 -22.45
CA VAL A 78 -12.17 -15.08 -22.07
C VAL A 78 -12.63 -14.35 -23.33
N ASP A 79 -13.93 -14.36 -23.58
CA ASP A 79 -14.54 -13.68 -24.71
C ASP A 79 -14.99 -12.25 -24.35
N ARG A 80 -15.35 -11.50 -25.41
CA ARG A 80 -15.80 -10.11 -25.25
C ARG A 80 -17.09 -10.01 -24.42
N ALA A 81 -18.01 -10.96 -24.58
CA ALA A 81 -19.30 -10.95 -23.89
C ALA A 81 -19.10 -11.09 -22.36
N THR A 82 -18.19 -11.97 -21.92
CA THR A 82 -17.83 -12.14 -20.52
C THR A 82 -17.21 -10.85 -19.95
N VAL A 83 -16.30 -10.21 -20.69
CA VAL A 83 -15.70 -8.92 -20.24
C VAL A 83 -16.76 -7.85 -20.12
N GLU A 84 -17.62 -7.70 -21.13
CA GLU A 84 -18.69 -6.71 -21.13
C GLU A 84 -19.67 -6.92 -19.96
N MET A 85 -20.08 -8.15 -19.71
CA MET A 85 -20.93 -8.51 -18.57
C MET A 85 -20.27 -8.12 -17.23
N VAL A 86 -19.00 -8.51 -17.00
CA VAL A 86 -18.30 -8.18 -15.76
C VAL A 86 -18.17 -6.67 -15.58
N VAL A 87 -17.78 -5.95 -16.64
CA VAL A 87 -17.55 -4.49 -16.58
C VAL A 87 -18.85 -3.72 -16.34
N THR A 88 -19.98 -4.14 -16.95
CA THR A 88 -21.22 -3.35 -16.94
C THR A 88 -22.22 -3.81 -15.88
N GLN A 89 -22.13 -5.06 -15.40
CA GLN A 89 -23.19 -5.64 -14.56
C GLN A 89 -22.69 -6.05 -13.17
N THR A 90 -21.40 -5.83 -12.85
CA THR A 90 -20.86 -6.22 -11.55
C THR A 90 -20.28 -5.05 -10.76
N PRO A 91 -20.32 -5.09 -9.41
CA PRO A 91 -19.65 -4.10 -8.58
C PRO A 91 -18.13 -4.06 -8.80
N VAL A 92 -17.52 -5.20 -9.15
CA VAL A 92 -16.09 -5.31 -9.49
C VAL A 92 -15.78 -4.51 -10.76
N GLY A 93 -16.65 -4.58 -11.77
CA GLY A 93 -16.53 -3.80 -13.01
C GLY A 93 -16.66 -2.30 -12.74
N ALA A 94 -17.63 -1.87 -11.95
CA ALA A 94 -17.77 -0.47 -11.57
C ALA A 94 -16.53 0.05 -10.82
N ALA A 95 -15.99 -0.72 -9.88
CA ALA A 95 -14.76 -0.39 -9.16
C ALA A 95 -13.54 -0.32 -10.10
N TRP A 96 -13.47 -1.20 -11.10
CA TRP A 96 -12.43 -1.19 -12.12
C TRP A 96 -12.52 0.06 -13.00
N GLN A 97 -13.71 0.47 -13.44
CA GLN A 97 -13.91 1.70 -14.20
C GLN A 97 -13.49 2.94 -13.39
N LEU A 98 -13.91 3.03 -12.12
CA LEU A 98 -13.48 4.07 -11.20
C LEU A 98 -11.95 4.12 -11.11
N ARG A 99 -11.29 2.97 -10.99
CA ARG A 99 -9.82 2.86 -10.92
C ARG A 99 -9.16 3.42 -12.17
N LEU A 100 -9.64 3.08 -13.37
CA LEU A 100 -9.07 3.60 -14.62
C LEU A 100 -9.22 5.11 -14.74
N VAL A 101 -10.39 5.65 -14.39
CA VAL A 101 -10.60 7.11 -14.38
C VAL A 101 -9.67 7.78 -13.38
N ALA A 102 -9.56 7.25 -12.17
CA ALA A 102 -8.69 7.76 -11.12
C ALA A 102 -7.20 7.73 -11.53
N LEU A 103 -6.74 6.64 -12.14
CA LEU A 103 -5.37 6.52 -12.66
C LEU A 103 -5.09 7.49 -13.81
N THR A 104 -6.07 7.72 -14.68
CA THR A 104 -5.96 8.71 -15.76
C THR A 104 -5.82 10.13 -15.20
N ILE A 105 -6.60 10.47 -14.17
CA ILE A 105 -6.48 11.77 -13.46
C ILE A 105 -5.11 11.87 -12.79
N ALA A 106 -4.65 10.83 -12.08
CA ALA A 106 -3.34 10.82 -11.43
C ALA A 106 -2.20 10.98 -12.44
N PHE A 107 -2.30 10.32 -13.61
CA PHE A 107 -1.33 10.44 -14.70
C PHE A 107 -1.29 11.86 -15.26
N ALA A 108 -2.44 12.43 -15.62
CA ALA A 108 -2.54 13.78 -16.18
C ALA A 108 -2.01 14.83 -15.18
N ALA A 109 -2.39 14.72 -13.89
CA ALA A 109 -1.89 15.58 -12.84
C ALA A 109 -0.37 15.43 -12.62
N SER A 110 0.17 14.21 -12.76
CA SER A 110 1.61 13.96 -12.68
C SER A 110 2.35 14.65 -13.83
N LEU A 111 1.83 14.60 -15.04
CA LEU A 111 2.41 15.29 -16.20
C LEU A 111 2.36 16.81 -16.06
N ALA A 112 1.34 17.34 -15.40
CA ALA A 112 1.15 18.78 -15.15
C ALA A 112 2.02 19.31 -14.01
N LEU A 113 2.73 18.45 -13.24
CA LEU A 113 3.57 18.88 -12.13
C LEU A 113 4.71 19.80 -12.61
N PRO A 114 4.78 21.05 -12.11
CA PRO A 114 5.88 21.95 -12.45
C PRO A 114 7.18 21.50 -11.76
N PRO A 115 8.36 21.94 -12.24
CA PRO A 115 9.65 21.59 -11.65
C PRO A 115 9.79 21.96 -10.15
N ARG A 116 9.12 23.03 -9.71
CA ARG A 116 9.11 23.47 -8.30
C ARG A 116 8.11 22.69 -7.43
N GLY A 117 7.36 21.74 -8.02
CA GLY A 117 6.27 21.05 -7.33
C GLY A 117 5.00 21.90 -7.23
N SER A 118 3.88 21.26 -6.90
CA SER A 118 2.59 21.92 -6.60
C SER A 118 1.85 21.09 -5.58
N ARG A 119 1.56 21.68 -4.41
CA ARG A 119 0.78 20.98 -3.36
C ARG A 119 -0.63 20.62 -3.82
N ALA A 120 -1.25 21.49 -4.63
CA ALA A 120 -2.58 21.22 -5.17
C ALA A 120 -2.57 19.99 -6.09
N LEU A 121 -1.60 19.90 -7.02
CA LEU A 121 -1.47 18.72 -7.89
C LEU A 121 -1.07 17.47 -7.11
N MET A 122 -0.23 17.58 -6.08
CA MET A 122 0.07 16.45 -5.18
C MET A 122 -1.19 15.97 -4.45
N ALA A 123 -2.06 16.88 -4.00
CA ALA A 123 -3.34 16.51 -3.40
C ALA A 123 -4.27 15.83 -4.41
N VAL A 124 -4.34 16.31 -5.66
CA VAL A 124 -5.12 15.68 -6.73
C VAL A 124 -4.61 14.26 -7.00
N ILE A 125 -3.28 14.08 -7.11
CA ILE A 125 -2.68 12.75 -7.34
C ILE A 125 -3.00 11.84 -6.15
N ALA A 126 -2.82 12.32 -4.90
CA ALA A 126 -3.10 11.54 -3.70
C ALA A 126 -4.59 11.13 -3.62
N LEU A 127 -5.53 12.03 -3.87
CA LEU A 127 -6.95 11.72 -3.86
C LEU A 127 -7.35 10.74 -4.96
N ALA A 128 -6.89 10.97 -6.18
CA ALA A 128 -7.17 10.09 -7.31
C ALA A 128 -6.58 8.69 -7.06
N SER A 129 -5.30 8.59 -6.70
CA SER A 129 -4.68 7.29 -6.42
C SER A 129 -5.23 6.62 -5.15
N GLY A 130 -5.68 7.40 -4.17
CA GLY A 130 -6.42 6.89 -3.01
C GLY A 130 -7.75 6.24 -3.42
N ALA A 131 -8.50 6.85 -4.33
CA ALA A 131 -9.71 6.25 -4.91
C ALA A 131 -9.39 4.98 -5.71
N ALA A 132 -8.30 5.00 -6.49
CA ALA A 132 -7.83 3.81 -7.21
C ALA A 132 -7.45 2.67 -6.25
N LEU A 133 -6.73 2.96 -5.15
CA LEU A 133 -6.36 2.00 -4.12
C LEU A 133 -7.61 1.46 -3.39
N ALA A 134 -8.53 2.33 -2.99
CA ALA A 134 -9.78 1.96 -2.34
C ALA A 134 -10.63 1.01 -3.18
N SER A 135 -10.63 1.19 -4.52
CA SER A 135 -11.38 0.33 -5.44
C SER A 135 -10.94 -1.14 -5.42
N LEU A 136 -9.73 -1.47 -4.88
CA LEU A 136 -9.29 -2.85 -4.72
C LEU A 136 -10.11 -3.62 -3.68
N ALA A 137 -10.81 -2.95 -2.77
CA ALA A 137 -11.67 -3.59 -1.78
C ALA A 137 -12.79 -4.43 -2.42
N TRP A 138 -13.27 -4.04 -3.60
CA TRP A 138 -14.29 -4.78 -4.36
C TRP A 138 -13.76 -6.03 -5.08
N SER A 139 -12.44 -6.13 -5.27
CA SER A 139 -11.80 -7.29 -5.91
C SER A 139 -11.39 -8.39 -4.91
N GLY A 140 -11.82 -8.27 -3.65
CA GLY A 140 -11.51 -9.21 -2.57
C GLY A 140 -12.74 -9.51 -1.72
N HIS A 141 -12.52 -10.19 -0.58
CA HIS A 141 -13.58 -10.55 0.36
C HIS A 141 -14.20 -9.34 1.09
N GLY A 142 -13.66 -8.13 0.93
CA GLY A 142 -14.17 -6.91 1.54
C GLY A 142 -15.58 -6.50 1.08
N ALA A 143 -16.00 -6.95 -0.09
CA ALA A 143 -17.33 -6.68 -0.66
C ALA A 143 -18.25 -7.93 -0.68
N ALA A 144 -17.90 -8.99 0.05
CA ALA A 144 -18.67 -10.23 0.06
C ALA A 144 -19.91 -10.20 0.99
N GLY A 145 -19.95 -9.28 1.95
CA GLY A 145 -21.06 -9.17 2.90
C GLY A 145 -22.23 -8.36 2.34
N GLU A 146 -23.44 -8.64 2.86
CA GLU A 146 -24.67 -7.92 2.51
C GLU A 146 -25.15 -7.01 3.66
N GLY A 147 -25.98 -6.03 3.34
CA GLY A 147 -26.60 -5.13 4.33
C GLY A 147 -25.58 -4.31 5.13
N GLN A 148 -25.88 -4.08 6.41
CA GLN A 148 -25.03 -3.27 7.30
C GLN A 148 -23.66 -3.91 7.55
N VAL A 149 -23.60 -5.24 7.70
CA VAL A 149 -22.36 -5.97 7.92
C VAL A 149 -21.43 -5.82 6.71
N GLY A 150 -21.96 -5.96 5.49
CA GLY A 150 -21.19 -5.73 4.27
C GLY A 150 -20.65 -4.30 4.15
N THR A 151 -21.44 -3.29 4.54
CA THR A 151 -20.99 -1.90 4.57
C THR A 151 -19.85 -1.68 5.56
N ILE A 152 -19.94 -2.25 6.76
CA ILE A 152 -18.87 -2.19 7.78
C ILE A 152 -17.60 -2.87 7.25
N GLN A 153 -17.74 -4.06 6.66
CA GLN A 153 -16.63 -4.83 6.12
C GLN A 153 -15.92 -4.07 4.99
N LEU A 154 -16.68 -3.53 4.05
CA LEU A 154 -16.15 -2.73 2.94
C LEU A 154 -15.42 -1.48 3.43
N THR A 155 -16.05 -0.74 4.37
CA THR A 155 -15.44 0.47 4.95
C THR A 155 -14.15 0.14 5.70
N ALA A 156 -14.13 -0.95 6.48
CA ALA A 156 -12.94 -1.43 7.16
C ALA A 156 -11.85 -1.83 6.16
N ALA A 157 -12.19 -2.52 5.07
CA ALA A 157 -11.26 -2.92 4.02
C ALA A 157 -10.64 -1.70 3.31
N ILE A 158 -11.44 -0.70 2.93
CA ILE A 158 -10.98 0.55 2.32
C ILE A 158 -10.05 1.30 3.27
N THR A 159 -10.46 1.49 4.53
CA THR A 159 -9.66 2.19 5.54
C THR A 159 -8.33 1.47 5.78
N HIS A 160 -8.36 0.12 5.83
CA HIS A 160 -7.15 -0.71 5.96
C HIS A 160 -6.18 -0.51 4.80
N LEU A 161 -6.68 -0.53 3.56
CA LEU A 161 -5.86 -0.32 2.36
C LEU A 161 -5.24 1.08 2.33
N LEU A 162 -6.01 2.12 2.65
CA LEU A 162 -5.51 3.49 2.68
C LEU A 162 -4.46 3.68 3.79
N ALA A 163 -4.70 3.17 4.99
CA ALA A 163 -3.73 3.22 6.09
C ALA A 163 -2.43 2.47 5.76
N ALA A 164 -2.54 1.31 5.11
CA ALA A 164 -1.38 0.57 4.61
C ALA A 164 -0.63 1.36 3.52
N GLY A 165 -1.35 2.03 2.62
CA GLY A 165 -0.76 2.90 1.59
C GLY A 165 0.00 4.09 2.17
N VAL A 166 -0.53 4.72 3.23
CA VAL A 166 0.19 5.77 3.99
C VAL A 166 1.51 5.24 4.56
N TRP A 167 1.47 4.05 5.18
CA TRP A 167 2.64 3.43 5.79
C TRP A 167 3.69 3.03 4.74
N VAL A 168 3.30 2.31 3.69
CA VAL A 168 4.18 1.87 2.60
C VAL A 168 4.79 3.06 1.87
N GLY A 169 4.01 4.09 1.59
CA GLY A 169 4.50 5.33 0.98
C GLY A 169 5.54 6.06 1.83
N ALA A 170 5.33 6.10 3.16
CA ALA A 170 6.31 6.67 4.08
C ALA A 170 7.62 5.86 4.12
N LEU A 171 7.53 4.52 4.19
CA LEU A 171 8.72 3.64 4.13
C LEU A 171 9.51 3.87 2.83
N ALA A 172 8.83 3.96 1.70
CA ALA A 172 9.47 4.24 0.41
C ALA A 172 10.13 5.63 0.38
N ALA A 173 9.44 6.66 0.90
CA ALA A 173 9.97 8.02 0.97
C ALA A 173 11.21 8.11 1.88
N PHE A 174 11.18 7.49 3.07
CA PHE A 174 12.35 7.41 3.95
C PHE A 174 13.47 6.58 3.31
N GLY A 175 13.14 5.51 2.60
CA GLY A 175 14.10 4.76 1.79
C GLY A 175 14.81 5.70 0.81
N MET A 176 14.06 6.44 0.00
CA MET A 176 14.64 7.38 -0.95
C MET A 176 15.50 8.46 -0.28
N LEU A 177 15.11 8.96 0.90
CA LEU A 177 15.90 9.94 1.65
C LEU A 177 17.20 9.33 2.20
N LEU A 178 17.15 8.16 2.80
CA LEU A 178 18.30 7.54 3.48
C LEU A 178 19.31 6.88 2.55
N TRP A 179 18.88 6.37 1.37
CA TRP A 179 19.79 5.74 0.39
C TRP A 179 20.38 6.70 -0.63
N GLN A 180 20.28 8.02 -0.42
CA GLN A 180 21.01 9.00 -1.24
C GLN A 180 22.53 8.82 -1.09
N SER A 181 23.26 9.15 -2.17
CA SER A 181 24.72 9.00 -2.18
C SER A 181 25.38 9.90 -1.12
N PRO A 182 26.52 9.48 -0.52
CA PRO A 182 27.25 10.27 0.46
C PRO A 182 27.59 11.70 -0.01
N ALA A 183 27.90 11.87 -1.30
CA ALA A 183 28.22 13.15 -1.91
C ALA A 183 27.08 14.19 -1.90
N ARG A 184 25.84 13.76 -1.63
CA ARG A 184 24.64 14.62 -1.55
C ARG A 184 24.16 14.83 -0.12
N ARG A 185 24.85 14.28 0.88
CA ARG A 185 24.47 14.42 2.30
C ARG A 185 25.16 15.67 2.85
N SER A 186 24.39 16.72 3.02
CA SER A 186 24.80 17.85 3.86
C SER A 186 24.33 17.64 5.31
N PRO A 187 24.90 18.31 6.31
CA PRO A 187 24.34 18.33 7.68
C PRO A 187 22.86 18.69 7.70
N ASP A 188 22.43 19.59 6.81
CA ASP A 188 21.01 19.98 6.65
C ASP A 188 20.13 18.80 6.24
N HIS A 189 20.65 17.84 5.50
CA HIS A 189 19.89 16.65 5.08
C HIS A 189 19.53 15.73 6.24
N ILE A 190 20.42 15.56 7.22
CA ILE A 190 20.17 14.78 8.44
C ILE A 190 19.07 15.45 9.25
N GLY A 191 19.16 16.77 9.46
CA GLY A 191 18.13 17.55 10.15
C GLY A 191 16.78 17.52 9.45
N LEU A 192 16.75 17.53 8.10
CA LEU A 192 15.52 17.37 7.32
C LEU A 192 14.90 15.98 7.50
N THR A 193 15.72 14.94 7.48
CA THR A 193 15.27 13.57 7.70
C THR A 193 14.68 13.38 9.11
N HIS A 194 15.35 13.96 10.14
CA HIS A 194 14.86 13.96 11.50
C HIS A 194 13.48 14.65 11.61
N ARG A 195 13.32 15.86 11.08
CA ARG A 195 12.02 16.57 11.07
C ARG A 195 10.93 15.79 10.30
N ALA A 196 11.29 15.08 9.23
CA ALA A 196 10.35 14.25 8.52
C ALA A 196 9.87 13.05 9.37
N LEU A 197 10.79 12.39 10.10
CA LEU A 197 10.48 11.30 11.02
C LEU A 197 9.58 11.78 12.17
N GLU A 198 9.85 12.94 12.74
CA GLU A 198 9.02 13.54 13.78
C GLU A 198 7.58 13.80 13.29
N ARG A 199 7.43 14.41 12.12
CA ARG A 199 6.10 14.65 11.52
C ARG A 199 5.36 13.35 11.19
N PHE A 200 6.08 12.36 10.69
CA PHE A 200 5.51 11.05 10.43
C PHE A 200 5.05 10.35 11.71
N SER A 201 5.65 10.63 12.85
CA SER A 201 5.32 10.00 14.13
C SER A 201 3.80 10.05 14.45
N SER A 202 3.14 11.19 14.25
CA SER A 202 1.69 11.32 14.46
C SER A 202 0.88 10.60 13.37
N VAL A 203 1.27 10.79 12.10
CA VAL A 203 0.62 10.13 10.95
C VAL A 203 0.76 8.61 11.06
N GLY A 204 1.96 8.13 11.42
CA GLY A 204 2.25 6.72 11.63
C GLY A 204 1.42 6.11 12.77
N THR A 205 1.27 6.82 13.89
CA THR A 205 0.42 6.37 15.01
C THR A 205 -1.03 6.21 14.59
N LEU A 206 -1.57 7.19 13.86
CA LEU A 206 -2.95 7.10 13.33
C LEU A 206 -3.09 5.94 12.33
N SER A 207 -2.11 5.76 11.45
CA SER A 207 -2.11 4.64 10.50
C SER A 207 -2.08 3.29 11.21
N VAL A 208 -1.26 3.12 12.24
CA VAL A 208 -1.23 1.90 13.06
C VAL A 208 -2.57 1.67 13.75
N ALA A 209 -3.15 2.68 14.38
CA ALA A 209 -4.45 2.57 15.03
C ALA A 209 -5.55 2.13 14.04
N ALA A 210 -5.56 2.73 12.84
CA ALA A 210 -6.47 2.35 11.76
C ALA A 210 -6.21 0.91 11.28
N LEU A 211 -4.94 0.50 11.07
CA LEU A 211 -4.59 -0.87 10.65
C LEU A 211 -4.99 -1.92 11.69
N VAL A 212 -4.75 -1.66 12.99
CA VAL A 212 -5.15 -2.57 14.07
C VAL A 212 -6.66 -2.65 14.17
N GLY A 213 -7.36 -1.52 14.25
CA GLY A 213 -8.82 -1.49 14.39
C GLY A 213 -9.53 -2.17 13.21
N THR A 214 -9.16 -1.81 11.98
CA THR A 214 -9.74 -2.42 10.77
C THR A 214 -9.30 -3.88 10.59
N GLY A 215 -8.07 -4.22 10.98
CA GLY A 215 -7.57 -5.59 10.98
C GLY A 215 -8.38 -6.51 11.91
N LEU A 216 -8.73 -6.03 13.10
CA LEU A 216 -9.61 -6.76 14.05
C LEU A 216 -11.01 -6.97 13.47
N VAL A 217 -11.61 -5.90 12.90
CA VAL A 217 -12.93 -6.00 12.24
C VAL A 217 -12.89 -7.02 11.11
N ASN A 218 -11.92 -6.90 10.20
CA ASN A 218 -11.81 -7.82 9.08
C ASN A 218 -11.53 -9.27 9.54
N SER A 219 -10.69 -9.47 10.56
CA SER A 219 -10.41 -10.81 11.09
C SER A 219 -11.66 -11.43 11.72
N PHE A 220 -12.43 -10.63 12.46
CA PHE A 220 -13.68 -11.07 13.05
C PHE A 220 -14.72 -11.48 11.99
N LEU A 221 -14.89 -10.66 10.96
CA LEU A 221 -15.89 -10.90 9.91
C LEU A 221 -15.50 -12.03 8.94
N LEU A 222 -14.20 -12.25 8.70
CA LEU A 222 -13.72 -13.27 7.75
C LEU A 222 -13.45 -14.63 8.40
N VAL A 223 -13.06 -14.65 9.68
CA VAL A 223 -12.71 -15.88 10.40
C VAL A 223 -13.82 -16.33 11.33
N GLY A 224 -14.39 -15.40 12.11
CA GLY A 224 -15.34 -15.71 13.18
C GLY A 224 -14.69 -16.39 14.39
N PHE A 225 -15.34 -16.30 15.55
CA PHE A 225 -14.81 -16.92 16.78
C PHE A 225 -14.81 -18.45 16.73
N ALA A 226 -15.82 -19.04 16.08
CA ALA A 226 -15.99 -20.49 16.01
C ALA A 226 -14.84 -21.20 15.27
N ASN A 227 -14.20 -20.52 14.30
CA ASN A 227 -13.13 -21.09 13.47
C ASN A 227 -11.71 -20.85 14.03
N LEU A 228 -11.56 -20.09 15.14
CA LEU A 228 -10.25 -19.81 15.74
C LEU A 228 -9.45 -21.08 16.11
N PRO A 229 -10.06 -22.15 16.69
CA PRO A 229 -9.32 -23.35 17.06
C PRO A 229 -8.76 -24.13 15.85
N THR A 230 -9.45 -24.10 14.72
CA THR A 230 -9.07 -24.81 13.51
C THR A 230 -8.18 -23.97 12.56
N LEU A 231 -8.07 -22.68 12.82
CA LEU A 231 -7.34 -21.72 11.98
C LEU A 231 -5.89 -22.16 11.67
N PRO A 232 -5.07 -22.60 12.67
CA PRO A 232 -3.67 -23.01 12.41
C PRO A 232 -3.53 -24.24 11.50
N ALA A 233 -4.59 -25.05 11.39
CA ALA A 233 -4.60 -26.25 10.54
C ALA A 233 -4.89 -25.93 9.06
N THR A 234 -5.37 -24.72 8.76
CA THR A 234 -5.72 -24.30 7.39
C THR A 234 -4.60 -23.45 6.77
N LEU A 235 -4.43 -23.53 5.44
CA LEU A 235 -3.49 -22.69 4.72
C LEU A 235 -3.82 -21.19 4.91
N TYR A 236 -5.11 -20.83 4.84
CA TYR A 236 -5.57 -19.48 5.11
C TYR A 236 -5.11 -18.98 6.49
N GLY A 237 -5.31 -19.79 7.52
CA GLY A 237 -4.92 -19.43 8.89
C GLY A 237 -3.42 -19.30 9.08
N GLN A 238 -2.62 -20.19 8.48
CA GLN A 238 -1.17 -20.12 8.54
C GLN A 238 -0.64 -18.83 7.90
N LEU A 239 -1.16 -18.44 6.73
CA LEU A 239 -0.80 -17.19 6.06
C LEU A 239 -1.26 -15.96 6.86
N LEU A 240 -2.44 -16.02 7.49
CA LEU A 240 -2.93 -14.95 8.36
C LEU A 240 -2.04 -14.78 9.59
N ILE A 241 -1.66 -15.88 10.26
CA ILE A 241 -0.75 -15.87 11.41
C ILE A 241 0.62 -15.30 11.00
N ALA A 242 1.18 -15.76 9.88
CA ALA A 242 2.45 -15.24 9.35
C ALA A 242 2.37 -13.71 9.10
N LYS A 243 1.28 -13.22 8.49
CA LYS A 243 1.01 -11.80 8.31
C LYS A 243 1.01 -11.04 9.64
N LEU A 244 0.33 -11.57 10.66
CA LEU A 244 0.24 -10.92 11.98
C LEU A 244 1.60 -10.88 12.69
N VAL A 245 2.38 -11.96 12.62
CA VAL A 245 3.73 -12.01 13.17
C VAL A 245 4.64 -10.97 12.51
N LEU A 246 4.63 -10.89 11.18
CA LEU A 246 5.40 -9.88 10.45
C LEU A 246 4.93 -8.45 10.77
N PHE A 247 3.63 -8.25 10.93
CA PHE A 247 3.09 -6.93 11.32
C PHE A 247 3.57 -6.52 12.72
N VAL A 248 3.53 -7.42 13.70
CA VAL A 248 4.05 -7.15 15.05
C VAL A 248 5.55 -6.87 15.01
N ALA A 249 6.33 -7.65 14.27
CA ALA A 249 7.76 -7.40 14.09
C ALA A 249 8.04 -6.01 13.48
N MET A 250 7.26 -5.62 12.46
CA MET A 250 7.34 -4.29 11.85
C MET A 250 7.00 -3.18 12.84
N LEU A 251 5.99 -3.35 13.71
CA LEU A 251 5.65 -2.38 14.75
C LEU A 251 6.77 -2.23 15.79
N VAL A 252 7.44 -3.33 16.16
CA VAL A 252 8.60 -3.30 17.09
C VAL A 252 9.75 -2.51 16.47
N LEU A 253 10.06 -2.73 15.19
CA LEU A 253 11.08 -1.97 14.47
C LEU A 253 10.72 -0.48 14.38
N ALA A 254 9.48 -0.15 14.02
CA ALA A 254 8.99 1.21 13.96
C ALA A 254 9.04 1.92 15.33
N ALA A 255 8.71 1.20 16.43
CA ALA A 255 8.85 1.71 17.77
C ALA A 255 10.32 1.97 18.14
N ALA A 256 11.23 1.08 17.77
CA ALA A 256 12.67 1.28 17.97
C ALA A 256 13.18 2.51 17.18
N ASN A 257 12.75 2.67 15.94
CA ASN A 257 13.07 3.84 15.12
C ASN A 257 12.56 5.13 15.79
N ARG A 258 11.31 5.14 16.24
CA ARG A 258 10.68 6.31 16.86
C ARG A 258 11.29 6.72 18.20
N PHE A 259 11.50 5.75 19.09
CA PHE A 259 11.84 6.05 20.49
C PHE A 259 13.33 5.99 20.80
N ARG A 260 14.15 5.37 19.95
CA ARG A 260 15.59 5.23 20.14
C ARG A 260 16.41 5.92 19.05
N LEU A 261 16.17 5.59 17.79
CA LEU A 261 17.04 6.04 16.68
C LEU A 261 16.75 7.49 16.27
N THR A 262 15.49 7.91 16.22
CA THR A 262 15.14 9.30 15.86
C THR A 262 15.67 10.31 16.89
N PRO A 263 15.52 10.13 18.22
CA PRO A 263 16.11 11.04 19.20
C PRO A 263 17.65 11.04 19.19
N ALA A 264 18.30 9.91 18.91
CA ALA A 264 19.75 9.81 18.84
C ALA A 264 20.32 10.69 17.71
N LEU A 265 19.59 10.86 16.60
CA LEU A 265 19.98 11.77 15.50
C LEU A 265 19.96 13.26 15.91
N ALA A 266 19.20 13.63 16.96
CA ALA A 266 19.07 15.02 17.42
C ALA A 266 20.18 15.45 18.39
N ILE A 267 20.78 14.51 19.14
CA ILE A 267 21.65 14.79 20.31
C ILE A 267 23.13 14.81 19.91
N GLY A 268 23.53 14.27 18.76
CA GLY A 268 24.93 14.11 18.37
C GLY A 268 25.54 15.38 17.77
N GLU A 269 26.56 15.94 18.37
CA GLU A 269 27.51 16.84 17.73
C GLU A 269 28.64 16.00 17.16
N GLY A 270 28.58 15.65 15.85
CA GLY A 270 29.65 14.89 15.22
C GLY A 270 29.23 13.92 14.10
N ASP A 271 29.97 12.81 13.95
CA ASP A 271 29.72 11.78 12.92
C ASP A 271 28.51 10.90 13.27
N HIS A 272 27.37 11.15 12.61
CA HIS A 272 26.13 10.35 12.73
C HIS A 272 26.12 9.08 11.88
N SER A 273 27.27 8.59 11.42
CA SER A 273 27.35 7.45 10.51
C SER A 273 26.78 6.15 11.09
N ALA A 274 26.97 5.93 12.40
CA ALA A 274 26.47 4.75 13.10
C ALA A 274 24.95 4.76 13.25
N GLU A 275 24.36 5.89 13.64
CA GLU A 275 22.91 6.08 13.81
C GLU A 275 22.19 5.99 12.46
N VAL A 276 22.70 6.64 11.42
CA VAL A 276 22.17 6.53 10.06
C VAL A 276 22.31 5.09 9.54
N GLY A 277 23.41 4.40 9.86
CA GLY A 277 23.59 2.99 9.53
C GLY A 277 22.56 2.08 10.21
N ALA A 278 22.30 2.30 11.49
CA ALA A 278 21.28 1.57 12.25
C ALA A 278 19.86 1.84 11.68
N LEU A 279 19.52 3.11 11.43
CA LEU A 279 18.23 3.50 10.86
C LEU A 279 18.01 2.88 9.46
N ARG A 280 19.05 2.84 8.61
CA ARG A 280 18.95 2.16 7.31
C ARG A 280 18.67 0.68 7.44
N ARG A 281 19.33 0.00 8.40
CA ARG A 281 19.13 -1.43 8.62
C ARG A 281 17.71 -1.74 9.10
N THR A 282 17.21 -0.99 10.09
CA THR A 282 15.84 -1.18 10.57
C THR A 282 14.81 -0.85 9.50
N LEU A 283 15.01 0.23 8.72
CA LEU A 283 14.12 0.58 7.60
C LEU A 283 14.14 -0.48 6.48
N ALA A 284 15.30 -1.07 6.17
CA ALA A 284 15.39 -2.18 5.21
C ALA A 284 14.58 -3.39 5.68
N LEU A 285 14.64 -3.71 6.98
CA LEU A 285 13.85 -4.79 7.57
C LEU A 285 12.35 -4.47 7.54
N GLU A 286 11.94 -3.23 7.82
CA GLU A 286 10.53 -2.80 7.72
C GLU A 286 10.02 -2.89 6.28
N ILE A 287 10.79 -2.43 5.29
CA ILE A 287 10.45 -2.55 3.86
C ILE A 287 10.33 -4.02 3.46
N GLY A 288 11.25 -4.88 3.90
CA GLY A 288 11.20 -6.32 3.67
C GLY A 288 9.96 -6.97 4.27
N ALA A 289 9.64 -6.63 5.54
CA ALA A 289 8.43 -7.12 6.22
C ALA A 289 7.15 -6.62 5.52
N ALA A 290 7.07 -5.35 5.14
CA ALA A 290 5.93 -4.79 4.41
C ALA A 290 5.74 -5.49 3.06
N THR A 291 6.82 -5.71 2.31
CA THR A 291 6.79 -6.46 1.04
C THR A 291 6.29 -7.89 1.23
N ALA A 292 6.78 -8.59 2.25
CA ALA A 292 6.33 -9.94 2.59
C ALA A 292 4.85 -9.96 3.00
N ILE A 293 4.39 -8.99 3.80
CA ILE A 293 2.97 -8.84 4.17
C ILE A 293 2.11 -8.64 2.91
N LEU A 294 2.52 -7.79 1.97
CA LEU A 294 1.77 -7.57 0.73
C LEU A 294 1.70 -8.83 -0.13
N ALA A 295 2.76 -9.62 -0.20
CA ALA A 295 2.75 -10.91 -0.90
C ALA A 295 1.79 -11.91 -0.23
N LEU A 296 1.82 -12.01 1.10
CA LEU A 296 0.88 -12.85 1.86
C LEU A 296 -0.58 -12.40 1.67
N VAL A 297 -0.84 -11.10 1.67
CA VAL A 297 -2.20 -10.55 1.43
C VAL A 297 -2.68 -10.83 0.01
N ALA A 298 -1.79 -10.71 -0.98
CA ALA A 298 -2.10 -11.05 -2.35
C ALA A 298 -2.50 -12.53 -2.48
N TRP A 299 -1.79 -13.42 -1.79
CA TRP A 299 -2.11 -14.86 -1.76
C TRP A 299 -3.38 -15.15 -0.97
N LEU A 300 -3.53 -14.62 0.26
CA LEU A 300 -4.75 -14.74 1.06
C LEU A 300 -6.02 -14.33 0.29
N GLY A 301 -5.91 -13.29 -0.53
CA GLY A 301 -7.03 -12.82 -1.34
C GLY A 301 -7.47 -13.77 -2.46
N THR A 302 -6.75 -14.87 -2.71
CA THR A 302 -7.14 -15.94 -3.66
C THR A 302 -7.75 -17.16 -2.96
N LEU A 303 -7.70 -17.23 -1.63
CA LEU A 303 -8.22 -18.34 -0.83
C LEU A 303 -9.59 -17.99 -0.25
N ALA A 304 -10.49 -18.97 -0.15
CA ALA A 304 -11.75 -18.79 0.55
C ALA A 304 -11.53 -18.60 2.06
N PRO A 305 -12.12 -17.58 2.69
CA PRO A 305 -12.05 -17.40 4.14
C PRO A 305 -12.91 -18.46 4.86
N PRO A 306 -12.58 -18.80 6.14
CA PRO A 306 -13.31 -19.85 6.89
C PRO A 306 -14.83 -19.61 7.02
N MET A 307 -15.27 -18.36 7.15
CA MET A 307 -16.70 -18.02 7.22
C MET A 307 -17.45 -18.22 5.90
N ALA A 308 -16.77 -18.30 4.77
CA ALA A 308 -17.43 -18.56 3.47
C ALA A 308 -17.65 -20.08 3.23
N SER A 309 -17.06 -20.95 4.05
CA SER A 309 -17.15 -22.40 3.96
C SER A 309 -18.06 -23.02 5.05
N SER A 310 -18.62 -22.21 5.94
CA SER A 310 -19.60 -22.59 6.98
C SER A 310 -21.02 -22.16 6.57
#